data_3be86a613510237a2cd6a017521298da
#
_entry.id   3be86a613510237a2cd6a017521298da
#
_cell.length_a   1.000
_cell.length_b   1.000
_cell.length_c   1.000
_cell.angle_alpha   90.00
_cell.angle_beta   90.00
_cell.angle_gamma   90.00
#
_symmetry.space_group_name_H-M   'P 1'
#
loop_
_entity.id
_entity.type
_entity.pdbx_description
1 polymer ?
#
loop_
_entity_poly.entity_id
_entity_poly.type
_entity_poly.pdbx_seq_one_letter_code
_entity_poly.pdbx_strand_id
1 'polypeptide(L)'
;MELRPEEITQLIKAQIKNYEAKATMTDTGTVVTVGDGIARIYGLQDCMAGELLLFPGEVYGMALNLEEEFVGAVLLGSDSGIKEGDTVRRTGKIVSVPVGDALLGRVVNPLGQPIDGKGSILTTETRPIESPAPGIIERKSVHQPLQTGIKAIDSMIPIGRGQRELIIGDRQTGKTAIALDTIINQKGKDVICVYVAIGQKRSTVAGVVETLTANGAMDYTIVVSATASELAPIQYIAPYAGCAMGEYFMYKGKHVLCIYDDLSKHAVAYRALSLLLKRPPGREAYPGDVFYLHSRLLERAACLSPELGGGTLTALPIIETQAGDVSAYIPTNVISITDGQIFLETELFNSGIRPAVNPGISVSRVGGNAQIKAMKKVSSTLKLAYSQYRELESFAQFGSDLDKDTRERLDQGARIVEVLKQGENSPVAVENQVIIIYAVINNYLASIPIDRIAEFEKELFAFISSTHPEISTAIRDTGVMSAETESQLKDALSVFVGKFNNG
;
A
#
# COMPACT_ATOMS: atom_id res chain seq x y z
N MET A 1 -68.34 -22.16 -21.82
CA MET A 1 -67.40 -23.22 -22.17
C MET A 1 -66.99 -23.85 -20.87
N GLU A 2 -67.59 -24.99 -20.51
CA GLU A 2 -67.21 -25.71 -19.28
C GLU A 2 -65.90 -26.48 -19.55
N LEU A 3 -64.89 -26.20 -18.79
CA LEU A 3 -63.59 -26.90 -18.84
C LEU A 3 -63.81 -28.34 -18.35
N ARG A 4 -63.38 -29.31 -19.12
CA ARG A 4 -63.49 -30.73 -18.76
C ARG A 4 -62.57 -31.02 -17.55
N PRO A 5 -62.94 -31.96 -16.67
CA PRO A 5 -62.14 -32.31 -15.47
C PRO A 5 -60.69 -32.66 -15.77
N GLU A 6 -60.43 -33.21 -16.96
CA GLU A 6 -59.07 -33.57 -17.40
C GLU A 6 -58.22 -32.32 -17.76
N GLU A 7 -58.82 -31.27 -18.28
CA GLU A 7 -58.12 -30.00 -18.60
C GLU A 7 -57.79 -29.23 -17.32
N ILE A 8 -58.68 -29.26 -16.35
CA ILE A 8 -58.41 -28.69 -15.01
C ILE A 8 -57.26 -29.42 -14.34
N THR A 9 -57.23 -30.78 -14.42
CA THR A 9 -56.15 -31.56 -13.86
C THR A 9 -54.79 -31.29 -14.52
N GLN A 10 -54.79 -31.07 -15.84
CA GLN A 10 -53.57 -30.69 -16.59
C GLN A 10 -53.11 -29.26 -16.25
N LEU A 11 -54.02 -28.30 -16.10
CA LEU A 11 -53.72 -26.95 -15.64
C LEU A 11 -53.13 -26.92 -14.21
N ILE A 12 -53.71 -27.71 -13.33
CA ILE A 12 -53.22 -27.83 -11.95
C ILE A 12 -51.81 -28.48 -11.93
N LYS A 13 -51.62 -29.56 -12.70
CA LYS A 13 -50.26 -30.17 -12.83
C LYS A 13 -49.24 -29.21 -13.45
N ALA A 14 -49.62 -28.40 -14.43
CA ALA A 14 -48.76 -27.39 -15.01
C ALA A 14 -48.44 -26.25 -14.01
N GLN A 15 -49.42 -25.82 -13.20
CA GLN A 15 -49.18 -24.84 -12.12
C GLN A 15 -48.32 -25.39 -11.01
N ILE A 16 -48.51 -26.66 -10.59
CA ILE A 16 -47.65 -27.32 -9.59
C ILE A 16 -46.23 -27.44 -10.12
N LYS A 17 -46.03 -27.84 -11.36
CA LYS A 17 -44.74 -27.94 -11.99
C LYS A 17 -44.05 -26.58 -12.12
N ASN A 18 -44.80 -25.52 -12.42
CA ASN A 18 -44.27 -24.13 -12.39
C ASN A 18 -43.99 -23.64 -10.98
N TYR A 19 -44.74 -24.11 -9.98
CA TYR A 19 -44.49 -23.77 -8.57
C TYR A 19 -43.23 -24.48 -8.02
N GLU A 20 -43.02 -25.76 -8.35
CA GLU A 20 -41.77 -26.46 -8.07
C GLU A 20 -40.59 -25.86 -8.81
N ALA A 21 -40.75 -25.43 -10.07
CA ALA A 21 -39.71 -24.72 -10.81
C ALA A 21 -39.36 -23.37 -10.17
N LYS A 22 -40.36 -22.63 -9.60
CA LYS A 22 -40.10 -21.40 -8.85
C LYS A 22 -39.37 -21.65 -7.51
N ALA A 23 -39.70 -22.73 -6.79
CA ALA A 23 -39.02 -23.07 -5.55
C ALA A 23 -37.55 -23.50 -5.76
N THR A 24 -37.21 -24.06 -6.92
CA THR A 24 -35.84 -24.39 -7.28
C THR A 24 -35.03 -23.20 -7.83
N MET A 25 -35.70 -22.09 -8.21
CA MET A 25 -35.03 -20.89 -8.73
C MET A 25 -34.37 -20.01 -7.69
N THR A 26 -34.61 -20.21 -6.42
CA THR A 26 -33.99 -19.41 -5.34
C THR A 26 -32.52 -19.76 -5.11
N ASP A 27 -32.13 -21.03 -5.26
CA ASP A 27 -30.78 -21.52 -5.02
C ASP A 27 -29.98 -21.86 -6.29
N THR A 28 -30.66 -21.95 -7.43
CA THR A 28 -30.04 -22.21 -8.74
C THR A 28 -30.49 -21.18 -9.76
N GLY A 29 -29.59 -20.81 -10.64
CA GLY A 29 -29.87 -19.93 -11.77
C GLY A 29 -29.30 -20.50 -13.06
N THR A 30 -29.64 -19.84 -14.18
CA THR A 30 -29.20 -20.24 -15.51
C THR A 30 -28.38 -19.13 -16.14
N VAL A 31 -27.22 -19.48 -16.70
CA VAL A 31 -26.37 -18.53 -17.44
C VAL A 31 -27.11 -18.06 -18.70
N VAL A 32 -27.32 -16.78 -18.81
CA VAL A 32 -27.96 -16.15 -20.01
C VAL A 32 -26.90 -15.66 -20.98
N THR A 33 -25.83 -15.07 -20.47
CA THR A 33 -24.68 -14.65 -21.28
C THR A 33 -23.41 -14.85 -20.47
N VAL A 34 -22.31 -15.20 -21.15
CA VAL A 34 -20.98 -15.32 -20.54
C VAL A 34 -19.92 -14.84 -21.53
N GLY A 35 -18.91 -14.15 -21.04
CA GLY A 35 -17.77 -13.69 -21.81
C GLY A 35 -16.97 -12.63 -21.05
N ASP A 36 -15.68 -12.51 -21.38
CA ASP A 36 -14.75 -11.53 -20.80
C ASP A 36 -14.69 -11.57 -19.26
N GLY A 37 -14.89 -12.76 -18.66
CA GLY A 37 -14.87 -12.94 -17.20
C GLY A 37 -16.14 -12.48 -16.50
N ILE A 38 -17.23 -12.22 -17.22
CA ILE A 38 -18.55 -11.83 -16.68
C ILE A 38 -19.59 -12.87 -17.09
N ALA A 39 -20.50 -13.19 -16.16
CA ALA A 39 -21.70 -13.98 -16.45
C ALA A 39 -22.94 -13.23 -16.01
N ARG A 40 -23.98 -13.22 -16.83
CA ARG A 40 -25.32 -12.78 -16.47
C ARG A 40 -26.20 -14.00 -16.27
N ILE A 41 -26.80 -14.10 -15.08
CA ILE A 41 -27.52 -15.29 -14.62
C ILE A 41 -28.97 -14.91 -14.38
N TYR A 42 -29.90 -15.69 -14.90
CA TYR A 42 -31.32 -15.56 -14.61
C TYR A 42 -31.68 -16.41 -13.38
N GLY A 43 -32.50 -15.87 -12.50
CA GLY A 43 -32.83 -16.51 -11.22
C GLY A 43 -31.92 -16.07 -10.08
N LEU A 44 -31.66 -16.94 -9.10
CA LEU A 44 -30.88 -16.64 -7.89
C LEU A 44 -31.47 -15.46 -7.06
N GLN A 45 -32.79 -15.46 -6.85
CA GLN A 45 -33.51 -14.32 -6.26
C GLN A 45 -33.03 -13.95 -4.84
N ASP A 46 -32.55 -14.94 -4.06
CA ASP A 46 -32.03 -14.72 -2.70
C ASP A 46 -30.51 -14.52 -2.65
N CYS A 47 -29.86 -14.27 -3.78
CA CYS A 47 -28.42 -14.07 -3.86
C CYS A 47 -28.00 -12.79 -3.15
N MET A 48 -26.92 -12.88 -2.36
CA MET A 48 -26.33 -11.75 -1.65
C MET A 48 -25.26 -11.06 -2.52
N ALA A 49 -25.10 -9.76 -2.32
CA ALA A 49 -23.95 -9.04 -2.92
C ALA A 49 -22.63 -9.62 -2.35
N GLY A 50 -21.67 -9.90 -3.25
CA GLY A 50 -20.41 -10.53 -2.87
C GLY A 50 -20.50 -12.03 -2.59
N GLU A 51 -21.67 -12.65 -2.84
CA GLU A 51 -21.82 -14.09 -2.66
C GLU A 51 -21.00 -14.88 -3.70
N LEU A 52 -20.38 -15.95 -3.24
CA LEU A 52 -19.65 -16.89 -4.07
C LEU A 52 -20.65 -17.80 -4.79
N LEU A 53 -20.59 -17.85 -6.09
CA LEU A 53 -21.41 -18.68 -6.96
C LEU A 53 -20.57 -19.78 -7.57
N LEU A 54 -21.14 -20.98 -7.70
CA LEU A 54 -20.49 -22.15 -8.29
C LEU A 54 -21.03 -22.40 -9.70
N PHE A 55 -20.15 -22.32 -10.67
CA PHE A 55 -20.40 -22.61 -12.08
C PHE A 55 -19.93 -24.03 -12.43
N PRO A 56 -20.31 -24.58 -13.60
CA PRO A 56 -19.79 -25.83 -14.10
C PRO A 56 -18.25 -25.85 -14.17
N GLY A 57 -17.65 -27.03 -13.98
CA GLY A 57 -16.20 -27.18 -13.99
C GLY A 57 -15.49 -26.62 -12.74
N GLU A 58 -16.24 -26.48 -11.64
CA GLU A 58 -15.74 -25.93 -10.37
C GLU A 58 -15.18 -24.50 -10.47
N VAL A 59 -15.66 -23.73 -11.46
CA VAL A 59 -15.35 -22.33 -11.58
C VAL A 59 -16.20 -21.53 -10.59
N TYR A 60 -15.56 -20.67 -9.82
CA TYR A 60 -16.25 -19.76 -8.91
C TYR A 60 -16.47 -18.39 -9.54
N GLY A 61 -17.57 -17.75 -9.16
CA GLY A 61 -17.85 -16.35 -9.49
C GLY A 61 -18.32 -15.59 -8.27
N MET A 62 -18.28 -14.28 -8.33
CA MET A 62 -18.77 -13.40 -7.28
C MET A 62 -19.92 -12.55 -7.81
N ALA A 63 -21.04 -12.53 -7.11
CA ALA A 63 -22.19 -11.71 -7.43
C ALA A 63 -21.89 -10.22 -7.19
N LEU A 64 -22.01 -9.37 -8.22
CA LEU A 64 -21.74 -7.93 -8.13
C LEU A 64 -22.96 -7.06 -8.41
N ASN A 65 -23.78 -7.43 -9.41
CA ASN A 65 -25.02 -6.74 -9.72
C ASN A 65 -26.20 -7.63 -9.34
N LEU A 66 -27.09 -7.10 -8.51
CA LEU A 66 -28.34 -7.77 -8.15
C LEU A 66 -29.47 -6.97 -8.77
N GLU A 67 -30.11 -7.55 -9.78
CA GLU A 67 -31.30 -7.02 -10.46
C GLU A 67 -32.51 -7.88 -10.06
N GLU A 68 -33.72 -7.46 -10.39
CA GLU A 68 -34.95 -8.18 -9.98
C GLU A 68 -34.99 -9.63 -10.48
N GLU A 69 -34.59 -9.87 -11.72
CA GLU A 69 -34.59 -11.19 -12.34
C GLU A 69 -33.21 -11.75 -12.67
N PHE A 70 -32.16 -10.90 -12.61
CA PHE A 70 -30.81 -11.25 -13.04
C PHE A 70 -29.76 -10.95 -11.98
N VAL A 71 -28.74 -11.78 -11.95
CA VAL A 71 -27.51 -11.54 -11.21
C VAL A 71 -26.36 -11.39 -12.17
N GLY A 72 -25.66 -10.27 -12.10
CA GLY A 72 -24.38 -10.05 -12.79
C GLY A 72 -23.24 -10.54 -11.90
N ALA A 73 -22.53 -11.56 -12.34
CA ALA A 73 -21.40 -12.13 -11.62
C ALA A 73 -20.10 -11.95 -12.39
N VAL A 74 -19.01 -11.77 -11.64
CA VAL A 74 -17.64 -11.77 -12.16
C VAL A 74 -17.01 -13.13 -11.88
N LEU A 75 -16.38 -13.72 -12.89
CA LEU A 75 -15.78 -15.03 -12.78
C LEU A 75 -14.37 -14.92 -12.17
N LEU A 76 -14.10 -15.76 -11.19
CA LEU A 76 -12.80 -15.85 -10.51
C LEU A 76 -11.89 -16.96 -11.11
N GLY A 77 -12.19 -17.33 -12.34
CA GLY A 77 -11.48 -18.35 -13.12
C GLY A 77 -11.77 -18.21 -14.61
N SER A 78 -11.26 -19.15 -15.43
CA SER A 78 -11.50 -19.15 -16.86
C SER A 78 -12.98 -19.39 -17.21
N ASP A 79 -13.52 -18.59 -18.10
CA ASP A 79 -14.88 -18.71 -18.65
C ASP A 79 -14.99 -19.72 -19.80
N SER A 80 -13.87 -20.27 -20.29
CA SER A 80 -13.83 -21.12 -21.49
C SER A 80 -14.67 -22.40 -21.43
N GLY A 81 -15.00 -22.86 -20.22
CA GLY A 81 -15.84 -24.05 -19.99
C GLY A 81 -17.31 -23.77 -19.70
N ILE A 82 -17.69 -22.49 -19.60
CA ILE A 82 -19.05 -22.06 -19.23
C ILE A 82 -19.83 -21.66 -20.47
N LYS A 83 -21.09 -22.11 -20.59
CA LYS A 83 -21.95 -21.86 -21.74
C LYS A 83 -23.30 -21.25 -21.32
N GLU A 84 -23.94 -20.59 -22.25
CA GLU A 84 -25.34 -20.19 -22.10
C GLU A 84 -26.24 -21.44 -21.88
N GLY A 85 -27.13 -21.32 -20.90
CA GLY A 85 -27.99 -22.43 -20.46
C GLY A 85 -27.40 -23.25 -19.30
N ASP A 86 -26.15 -23.05 -18.93
CA ASP A 86 -25.53 -23.76 -17.81
C ASP A 86 -26.18 -23.37 -16.47
N THR A 87 -26.20 -24.34 -15.55
CA THR A 87 -26.76 -24.12 -14.21
C THR A 87 -25.68 -23.58 -13.26
N VAL A 88 -26.01 -22.50 -12.55
CA VAL A 88 -25.19 -21.89 -11.50
C VAL A 88 -25.85 -22.12 -10.15
N ARG A 89 -25.06 -22.41 -9.12
CA ARG A 89 -25.54 -22.62 -7.75
C ARG A 89 -25.03 -21.56 -6.81
N ARG A 90 -25.89 -21.13 -5.90
CA ARG A 90 -25.48 -20.34 -4.74
C ARG A 90 -24.67 -21.19 -3.78
N THR A 91 -23.70 -20.58 -3.12
CA THR A 91 -22.96 -21.24 -2.03
C THR A 91 -23.42 -20.80 -0.65
N GLY A 92 -24.20 -19.71 -0.56
CA GLY A 92 -24.57 -19.08 0.72
C GLY A 92 -23.39 -18.46 1.46
N LYS A 93 -22.21 -18.33 0.82
CA LYS A 93 -20.99 -17.81 1.44
C LYS A 93 -20.50 -16.59 0.68
N ILE A 94 -20.07 -15.60 1.42
CA ILE A 94 -19.35 -14.44 0.86
C ILE A 94 -17.93 -14.84 0.48
N VAL A 95 -17.40 -14.26 -0.58
CA VAL A 95 -16.02 -14.53 -1.03
C VAL A 95 -15.04 -14.27 0.12
N SER A 96 -14.27 -15.28 0.45
CA SER A 96 -13.34 -15.28 1.58
C SER A 96 -11.98 -15.84 1.16
N VAL A 97 -10.94 -15.43 1.87
CA VAL A 97 -9.57 -15.90 1.65
C VAL A 97 -9.03 -16.62 2.89
N PRO A 98 -8.12 -17.58 2.71
CA PRO A 98 -7.41 -18.18 3.83
C PRO A 98 -6.54 -17.12 4.52
N VAL A 99 -6.43 -17.22 5.84
CA VAL A 99 -5.65 -16.33 6.69
C VAL A 99 -4.83 -17.13 7.69
N GLY A 100 -3.80 -16.56 8.24
CA GLY A 100 -3.00 -17.18 9.31
C GLY A 100 -1.49 -17.10 9.06
N ASP A 101 -0.73 -17.54 10.05
CA ASP A 101 0.73 -17.52 10.03
C ASP A 101 1.32 -18.40 8.89
N ALA A 102 0.58 -19.41 8.42
CA ALA A 102 0.97 -20.27 7.30
C ALA A 102 1.14 -19.52 5.97
N LEU A 103 0.64 -18.29 5.87
CA LEU A 103 0.79 -17.42 4.69
C LEU A 103 2.10 -16.62 4.71
N LEU A 104 2.77 -16.51 5.85
CA LEU A 104 4.04 -15.79 5.95
C LEU A 104 5.12 -16.47 5.09
N GLY A 105 5.86 -15.68 4.33
CA GLY A 105 6.88 -16.18 3.41
C GLY A 105 6.35 -16.77 2.10
N ARG A 106 5.03 -16.64 1.85
CA ARG A 106 4.37 -17.24 0.69
C ARG A 106 4.00 -16.18 -0.36
N VAL A 107 3.95 -16.63 -1.61
CA VAL A 107 3.39 -15.89 -2.73
C VAL A 107 2.09 -16.57 -3.15
N VAL A 108 0.99 -15.82 -3.08
CA VAL A 108 -0.36 -16.34 -3.33
C VAL A 108 -1.08 -15.50 -4.38
N ASN A 109 -2.09 -16.09 -5.03
CA ASN A 109 -3.04 -15.34 -5.83
C ASN A 109 -4.12 -14.68 -4.92
N PRO A 110 -5.00 -13.82 -5.44
CA PRO A 110 -6.05 -13.16 -4.66
C PRO A 110 -7.09 -14.10 -4.02
N LEU A 111 -7.13 -15.37 -4.40
CA LEU A 111 -7.94 -16.39 -3.75
C LEU A 111 -7.18 -17.11 -2.61
N GLY A 112 -5.94 -16.71 -2.33
CA GLY A 112 -5.09 -17.32 -1.32
C GLY A 112 -4.44 -18.65 -1.73
N GLN A 113 -4.49 -19.00 -3.02
CA GLN A 113 -3.84 -20.18 -3.54
C GLN A 113 -2.36 -19.90 -3.76
N PRO A 114 -1.46 -20.82 -3.34
CA PRO A 114 -0.02 -20.64 -3.51
C PRO A 114 0.39 -20.71 -4.98
N ILE A 115 1.25 -19.79 -5.39
CA ILE A 115 1.82 -19.73 -6.74
C ILE A 115 3.37 -19.76 -6.74
N ASP A 116 3.95 -20.03 -5.57
CA ASP A 116 5.40 -20.03 -5.31
C ASP A 116 6.06 -21.40 -5.42
N GLY A 117 5.29 -22.44 -5.75
CA GLY A 117 5.81 -23.81 -5.88
C GLY A 117 6.17 -24.49 -4.54
N LYS A 118 5.89 -23.85 -3.39
CA LYS A 118 6.23 -24.38 -2.05
C LYS A 118 5.16 -25.32 -1.46
N GLY A 119 4.23 -25.83 -2.29
CA GLY A 119 3.14 -26.70 -1.84
C GLY A 119 1.96 -25.99 -1.22
N SER A 120 0.96 -26.75 -0.80
CA SER A 120 -0.31 -26.25 -0.24
C SER A 120 -0.11 -25.50 1.06
N ILE A 121 -0.95 -24.50 1.29
CA ILE A 121 -1.01 -23.74 2.55
C ILE A 121 -2.07 -24.38 3.44
N LEU A 122 -1.65 -24.91 4.59
CA LEU A 122 -2.53 -25.55 5.54
C LEU A 122 -3.04 -24.51 6.55
N THR A 123 -4.24 -24.03 6.35
CA THR A 123 -4.97 -23.19 7.30
C THR A 123 -6.45 -23.53 7.26
N THR A 124 -7.09 -23.46 8.41
CA THR A 124 -8.55 -23.67 8.57
C THR A 124 -9.28 -22.34 8.73
N GLU A 125 -8.56 -21.26 9.01
CA GLU A 125 -9.14 -19.94 9.22
C GLU A 125 -9.31 -19.21 7.87
N THR A 126 -10.48 -18.61 7.69
CA THR A 126 -10.80 -17.78 6.51
C THR A 126 -11.38 -16.45 6.95
N ARG A 127 -11.21 -15.42 6.12
CA ARG A 127 -11.79 -14.11 6.35
C ARG A 127 -12.45 -13.59 5.08
N PRO A 128 -13.65 -12.97 5.15
CA PRO A 128 -14.25 -12.29 4.00
C PRO A 128 -13.30 -11.23 3.43
N ILE A 129 -13.21 -11.16 2.11
CA ILE A 129 -12.37 -10.14 1.46
C ILE A 129 -12.92 -8.74 1.66
N GLU A 130 -14.24 -8.59 1.71
CA GLU A 130 -14.91 -7.34 2.05
C GLU A 130 -15.40 -7.41 3.50
N SER A 131 -14.95 -6.48 4.31
CA SER A 131 -15.32 -6.32 5.70
C SER A 131 -15.54 -4.85 6.00
N PRO A 132 -16.47 -4.47 6.87
CA PRO A 132 -16.63 -3.10 7.30
C PRO A 132 -15.33 -2.60 7.97
N ALA A 133 -15.02 -1.33 7.76
CA ALA A 133 -13.91 -0.68 8.45
C ALA A 133 -14.21 -0.56 9.96
N PRO A 134 -13.18 -0.54 10.84
CA PRO A 134 -13.37 -0.30 12.26
C PRO A 134 -14.15 1.01 12.51
N GLY A 135 -15.08 0.98 13.46
CA GLY A 135 -15.89 2.13 13.84
C GLY A 135 -15.07 3.23 14.55
N ILE A 136 -15.69 4.38 14.79
CA ILE A 136 -15.01 5.54 15.40
C ILE A 136 -14.50 5.22 16.82
N ILE A 137 -15.28 4.50 17.62
CA ILE A 137 -14.95 4.16 19.00
C ILE A 137 -13.86 3.07 19.07
N GLU A 138 -13.78 2.25 18.02
CA GLU A 138 -12.80 1.16 17.89
C GLU A 138 -11.40 1.65 17.53
N ARG A 139 -11.26 2.92 17.15
CA ARG A 139 -10.00 3.53 16.69
C ARG A 139 -9.32 4.31 17.81
N LYS A 140 -8.00 4.29 17.78
CA LYS A 140 -7.12 5.17 18.54
C LYS A 140 -6.35 6.09 17.58
N SER A 141 -6.04 7.31 18.01
CA SER A 141 -5.20 8.21 17.23
C SER A 141 -3.82 7.60 16.97
N VAL A 142 -3.33 7.76 15.75
CA VAL A 142 -1.99 7.32 15.33
C VAL A 142 -0.93 8.07 16.12
N HIS A 143 -0.02 7.35 16.79
CA HIS A 143 0.98 7.90 17.69
C HIS A 143 2.31 7.15 17.69
N GLN A 144 2.38 5.99 17.05
CA GLN A 144 3.62 5.20 16.95
C GLN A 144 4.22 5.35 15.55
N PRO A 145 5.54 5.58 15.41
CA PRO A 145 6.16 5.66 14.11
C PRO A 145 6.18 4.31 13.39
N LEU A 146 5.91 4.34 12.09
CA LEU A 146 6.30 3.31 11.15
C LEU A 146 7.54 3.83 10.41
N GLN A 147 8.71 3.39 10.80
CA GLN A 147 9.96 3.85 10.20
C GLN A 147 10.18 3.19 8.86
N THR A 148 10.32 3.99 7.81
CA THR A 148 10.57 3.50 6.44
C THR A 148 12.04 3.14 6.22
N GLY A 149 12.94 3.69 7.03
CA GLY A 149 14.37 3.60 6.82
C GLY A 149 14.90 4.56 5.76
N ILE A 150 14.02 5.42 5.23
CA ILE A 150 14.37 6.41 4.20
C ILE A 150 14.46 7.79 4.85
N LYS A 151 15.68 8.36 4.83
CA LYS A 151 16.00 9.62 5.52
C LYS A 151 15.03 10.75 5.17
N ALA A 152 14.74 10.93 3.89
CA ALA A 152 13.86 11.99 3.41
C ALA A 152 12.41 11.84 3.91
N ILE A 153 11.91 10.61 4.03
CA ILE A 153 10.54 10.31 4.45
C ILE A 153 10.44 10.40 5.98
N ASP A 154 11.25 9.64 6.70
CA ASP A 154 11.18 9.56 8.16
C ASP A 154 11.41 10.93 8.84
N SER A 155 12.21 11.80 8.21
CA SER A 155 12.49 13.14 8.73
C SER A 155 11.42 14.18 8.36
N MET A 156 10.91 14.19 7.12
CA MET A 156 10.07 15.28 6.63
C MET A 156 8.59 14.91 6.45
N ILE A 157 8.29 13.63 6.20
CA ILE A 157 6.95 13.11 5.89
C ILE A 157 6.74 11.82 6.68
N PRO A 158 6.78 11.86 8.02
CA PRO A 158 6.75 10.66 8.84
C PRO A 158 5.43 9.92 8.73
N ILE A 159 5.52 8.58 8.75
CA ILE A 159 4.38 7.67 8.70
C ILE A 159 4.16 7.06 10.07
N GLY A 160 2.92 7.01 10.53
CA GLY A 160 2.54 6.35 11.77
C GLY A 160 1.87 4.99 11.54
N ARG A 161 1.97 4.11 12.52
CA ARG A 161 1.30 2.81 12.50
C ARG A 161 -0.21 2.99 12.54
N GLY A 162 -0.90 2.52 11.50
CA GLY A 162 -2.34 2.71 11.30
C GLY A 162 -2.70 3.88 10.39
N GLN A 163 -1.73 4.59 9.84
CA GLN A 163 -1.91 5.69 8.90
C GLN A 163 -2.09 5.16 7.47
N ARG A 164 -2.76 5.95 6.64
CA ARG A 164 -2.85 5.79 5.18
C ARG A 164 -1.98 6.85 4.53
N GLU A 165 -0.85 6.45 3.97
CA GLU A 165 0.06 7.39 3.30
C GLU A 165 0.23 7.00 1.84
N LEU A 166 -0.16 7.89 0.94
CA LEU A 166 -0.11 7.67 -0.50
C LEU A 166 1.32 7.87 -1.04
N ILE A 167 1.79 6.94 -1.85
CA ILE A 167 2.99 7.12 -2.67
C ILE A 167 2.53 7.42 -4.10
N ILE A 168 2.83 8.62 -4.60
CA ILE A 168 2.32 9.11 -5.88
C ILE A 168 3.44 9.69 -6.73
N GLY A 169 3.40 9.45 -8.04
CA GLY A 169 4.36 9.98 -9.01
C GLY A 169 4.28 9.26 -10.34
N ASP A 170 5.01 9.76 -11.31
CA ASP A 170 5.05 9.21 -12.67
C ASP A 170 5.70 7.83 -12.70
N ARG A 171 5.59 7.20 -13.85
CA ARG A 171 6.21 5.88 -14.08
C ARG A 171 7.72 5.93 -13.86
N GLN A 172 8.27 4.90 -13.21
CA GLN A 172 9.72 4.74 -12.96
C GLN A 172 10.36 5.85 -12.11
N THR A 173 9.62 6.50 -11.22
CA THR A 173 10.15 7.49 -10.26
C THR A 173 10.60 6.88 -8.92
N GLY A 174 10.58 5.55 -8.77
CA GLY A 174 11.03 4.86 -7.55
C GLY A 174 9.94 4.54 -6.54
N LYS A 175 8.64 4.58 -6.91
CA LYS A 175 7.51 4.27 -5.99
C LYS A 175 7.64 2.88 -5.36
N THR A 176 7.85 1.86 -6.17
CA THR A 176 8.03 0.48 -5.71
C THR A 176 9.30 0.32 -4.86
N ALA A 177 10.38 1.01 -5.19
CA ALA A 177 11.62 1.00 -4.39
C ALA A 177 11.37 1.51 -2.96
N ILE A 178 10.65 2.62 -2.80
CA ILE A 178 10.25 3.12 -1.47
C ILE A 178 9.43 2.09 -0.69
N ALA A 179 8.49 1.43 -1.37
CA ALA A 179 7.67 0.39 -0.75
C ALA A 179 8.52 -0.80 -0.28
N LEU A 180 9.46 -1.27 -1.11
CA LEU A 180 10.35 -2.38 -0.77
C LEU A 180 11.33 -2.02 0.36
N ASP A 181 11.94 -0.84 0.32
CA ASP A 181 12.81 -0.36 1.40
C ASP A 181 12.05 -0.27 2.74
N THR A 182 10.80 0.17 2.68
CA THR A 182 9.93 0.21 3.87
C THR A 182 9.69 -1.20 4.43
N ILE A 183 9.43 -2.20 3.58
CA ILE A 183 9.28 -3.60 4.01
C ILE A 183 10.61 -4.12 4.60
N ILE A 184 11.72 -3.93 3.91
CA ILE A 184 13.05 -4.39 4.35
C ILE A 184 13.39 -3.81 5.71
N ASN A 185 13.05 -2.55 5.95
CA ASN A 185 13.31 -1.88 7.22
C ASN A 185 12.44 -2.38 8.39
N GLN A 186 11.41 -3.20 8.14
CA GLN A 186 10.58 -3.77 9.22
C GLN A 186 11.22 -5.00 9.89
N LYS A 187 12.35 -5.49 9.39
CA LYS A 187 13.06 -6.62 10.00
C LYS A 187 13.34 -6.39 11.47
N GLY A 188 12.80 -7.27 12.33
CA GLY A 188 12.98 -7.17 13.79
C GLY A 188 12.15 -6.08 14.48
N LYS A 189 11.19 -5.44 13.79
CA LYS A 189 10.36 -4.35 14.36
C LYS A 189 8.92 -4.78 14.68
N ASP A 190 8.65 -6.08 14.70
CA ASP A 190 7.33 -6.65 15.01
C ASP A 190 6.22 -6.14 14.08
N VAL A 191 6.52 -6.01 12.79
CA VAL A 191 5.58 -5.62 11.75
C VAL A 191 5.49 -6.72 10.70
N ILE A 192 4.28 -7.19 10.44
CA ILE A 192 3.97 -8.11 9.36
C ILE A 192 3.64 -7.29 8.11
N CYS A 193 4.21 -7.68 6.98
CA CYS A 193 4.02 -6.98 5.72
C CYS A 193 3.14 -7.78 4.75
N VAL A 194 2.27 -7.09 4.03
CA VAL A 194 1.50 -7.64 2.92
C VAL A 194 1.77 -6.77 1.69
N TYR A 195 2.38 -7.35 0.67
CA TYR A 195 2.61 -6.67 -0.60
C TYR A 195 1.63 -7.18 -1.63
N VAL A 196 0.78 -6.29 -2.14
CA VAL A 196 -0.25 -6.62 -3.13
C VAL A 196 0.15 -6.05 -4.48
N ALA A 197 0.56 -6.92 -5.40
CA ALA A 197 0.87 -6.59 -6.79
C ALA A 197 -0.41 -6.64 -7.63
N ILE A 198 -0.82 -5.50 -8.22
CA ILE A 198 -2.06 -5.38 -8.98
C ILE A 198 -1.72 -4.98 -10.42
N GLY A 199 -2.05 -5.84 -11.38
CA GLY A 199 -1.80 -5.58 -12.80
C GLY A 199 -0.33 -5.40 -13.17
N GLN A 200 0.59 -5.91 -12.36
CA GLN A 200 2.03 -5.88 -12.60
C GLN A 200 2.45 -7.01 -13.57
N LYS A 201 3.58 -6.81 -14.26
CA LYS A 201 4.18 -7.88 -15.06
C LYS A 201 4.71 -9.00 -14.15
N ARG A 202 4.60 -10.25 -14.57
CA ARG A 202 5.15 -11.40 -13.80
C ARG A 202 6.63 -11.24 -13.48
N SER A 203 7.43 -10.70 -14.41
CA SER A 203 8.84 -10.42 -14.18
C SER A 203 9.07 -9.38 -13.09
N THR A 204 8.23 -8.36 -13.00
CA THR A 204 8.31 -7.35 -11.94
C THR A 204 8.02 -7.97 -10.58
N VAL A 205 6.97 -8.78 -10.49
CA VAL A 205 6.63 -9.47 -9.22
C VAL A 205 7.74 -10.45 -8.81
N ALA A 206 8.32 -11.18 -9.77
CA ALA A 206 9.46 -12.07 -9.50
C ALA A 206 10.66 -11.28 -8.94
N GLY A 207 11.00 -10.13 -9.52
CA GLY A 207 12.07 -9.26 -9.01
C GLY A 207 11.79 -8.72 -7.60
N VAL A 208 10.54 -8.39 -7.28
CA VAL A 208 10.11 -8.00 -5.92
C VAL A 208 10.36 -9.14 -4.93
N VAL A 209 9.92 -10.35 -5.25
CA VAL A 209 10.10 -11.54 -4.40
C VAL A 209 11.58 -11.86 -4.21
N GLU A 210 12.38 -11.76 -5.27
CA GLU A 210 13.83 -11.95 -5.21
C GLU A 210 14.50 -10.92 -4.28
N THR A 211 14.16 -9.64 -4.44
CA THR A 211 14.68 -8.55 -3.59
C THR A 211 14.32 -8.77 -2.12
N LEU A 212 13.07 -9.08 -1.82
CA LEU A 212 12.62 -9.36 -0.45
C LEU A 212 13.31 -10.60 0.14
N THR A 213 13.51 -11.64 -0.66
CA THR A 213 14.20 -12.87 -0.25
C THR A 213 15.66 -12.61 0.06
N ALA A 214 16.36 -11.90 -0.83
CA ALA A 214 17.77 -11.55 -0.66
C ALA A 214 18.06 -10.75 0.62
N ASN A 215 17.08 -9.91 1.04
CA ASN A 215 17.17 -9.11 2.27
C ASN A 215 16.58 -9.81 3.51
N GLY A 216 16.10 -11.06 3.38
CA GLY A 216 15.47 -11.79 4.48
C GLY A 216 14.16 -11.18 4.95
N ALA A 217 13.45 -10.46 4.07
CA ALA A 217 12.20 -9.81 4.36
C ALA A 217 10.97 -10.69 4.06
N MET A 218 11.15 -11.80 3.33
CA MET A 218 10.06 -12.74 3.07
C MET A 218 9.56 -13.43 4.34
N ASP A 219 10.39 -13.62 5.36
CA ASP A 219 10.00 -14.33 6.59
C ASP A 219 8.80 -13.71 7.30
N TYR A 220 8.59 -12.41 7.14
CA TYR A 220 7.46 -11.66 7.72
C TYR A 220 6.56 -11.01 6.68
N THR A 221 6.66 -11.42 5.40
CA THR A 221 5.92 -10.82 4.29
C THR A 221 5.05 -11.84 3.58
N ILE A 222 3.82 -11.44 3.27
CA ILE A 222 2.89 -12.14 2.36
C ILE A 222 2.86 -11.36 1.05
N VAL A 223 3.07 -12.04 -0.08
CA VAL A 223 2.93 -11.43 -1.42
C VAL A 223 1.65 -11.95 -2.06
N VAL A 224 0.73 -11.02 -2.37
CA VAL A 224 -0.50 -11.31 -3.11
C VAL A 224 -0.32 -10.80 -4.54
N SER A 225 -0.39 -11.68 -5.51
CA SER A 225 -0.10 -11.34 -6.91
C SER A 225 -1.31 -11.53 -7.81
N ALA A 226 -1.75 -10.42 -8.43
CA ALA A 226 -2.71 -10.39 -9.54
C ALA A 226 -2.02 -9.74 -10.73
N THR A 227 -1.43 -10.56 -11.62
CA THR A 227 -0.61 -10.06 -12.73
C THR A 227 -1.45 -9.45 -13.85
N ALA A 228 -0.81 -8.69 -14.74
CA ALA A 228 -1.47 -8.06 -15.89
C ALA A 228 -2.07 -9.06 -16.90
N SER A 229 -1.67 -10.33 -16.84
CA SER A 229 -2.21 -11.39 -17.69
C SER A 229 -3.46 -12.05 -17.12
N GLU A 230 -3.85 -11.71 -15.90
CA GLU A 230 -5.05 -12.26 -15.26
C GLU A 230 -6.29 -11.41 -15.58
N LEU A 231 -7.45 -12.04 -15.48
CA LEU A 231 -8.72 -11.38 -15.73
C LEU A 231 -8.94 -10.20 -14.76
N ALA A 232 -9.68 -9.20 -15.22
CA ALA A 232 -10.02 -8.01 -14.43
C ALA A 232 -10.67 -8.34 -13.06
N PRO A 233 -11.53 -9.34 -12.91
CA PRO A 233 -12.07 -9.76 -11.60
C PRO A 233 -10.99 -10.11 -10.57
N ILE A 234 -9.95 -10.82 -10.98
CA ILE A 234 -8.85 -11.23 -10.09
C ILE A 234 -8.05 -10.00 -9.64
N GLN A 235 -7.79 -9.05 -10.55
CA GLN A 235 -7.13 -7.78 -10.21
C GLN A 235 -8.00 -6.92 -9.29
N TYR A 236 -9.32 -6.95 -9.46
CA TYR A 236 -10.28 -6.22 -8.64
C TYR A 236 -10.29 -6.71 -7.18
N ILE A 237 -10.31 -8.03 -6.95
CA ILE A 237 -10.36 -8.56 -5.58
C ILE A 237 -9.01 -8.52 -4.85
N ALA A 238 -7.89 -8.38 -5.56
CA ALA A 238 -6.54 -8.48 -5.01
C ALA A 238 -6.28 -7.58 -3.79
N PRO A 239 -6.55 -6.26 -3.81
CA PRO A 239 -6.28 -5.41 -2.66
C PRO A 239 -7.17 -5.73 -1.47
N TYR A 240 -8.42 -6.15 -1.70
CA TYR A 240 -9.32 -6.58 -0.62
C TYR A 240 -8.86 -7.88 0.01
N ALA A 241 -8.38 -8.83 -0.78
CA ALA A 241 -7.81 -10.09 -0.30
C ALA A 241 -6.57 -9.84 0.56
N GLY A 242 -5.63 -9.01 0.08
CA GLY A 242 -4.44 -8.64 0.85
C GLY A 242 -4.77 -7.90 2.14
N CYS A 243 -5.76 -6.98 2.10
CA CYS A 243 -6.26 -6.30 3.28
C CYS A 243 -6.84 -7.28 4.30
N ALA A 244 -7.68 -8.23 3.87
CA ALA A 244 -8.27 -9.25 4.74
C ALA A 244 -7.20 -10.13 5.41
N MET A 245 -6.14 -10.51 4.67
CA MET A 245 -5.00 -11.23 5.24
C MET A 245 -4.27 -10.39 6.30
N GLY A 246 -4.08 -9.10 6.06
CA GLY A 246 -3.49 -8.18 7.03
C GLY A 246 -4.37 -7.95 8.27
N GLU A 247 -5.66 -7.77 8.09
CA GLU A 247 -6.62 -7.57 9.19
C GLU A 247 -6.63 -8.73 10.19
N TYR A 248 -6.41 -9.96 9.74
CA TYR A 248 -6.28 -11.11 10.64
C TYR A 248 -5.24 -10.86 11.73
N PHE A 249 -4.09 -10.34 11.36
CA PHE A 249 -3.01 -10.03 12.30
C PHE A 249 -3.31 -8.78 13.13
N MET A 250 -3.90 -7.75 12.52
CA MET A 250 -4.30 -6.53 13.21
C MET A 250 -5.27 -6.82 14.36
N TYR A 251 -6.31 -7.64 14.12
CA TYR A 251 -7.28 -8.03 15.17
C TYR A 251 -6.70 -9.01 16.20
N LYS A 252 -5.52 -9.59 15.95
CA LYS A 252 -4.72 -10.34 16.93
C LYS A 252 -3.72 -9.45 17.71
N GLY A 253 -3.87 -8.12 17.62
CA GLY A 253 -3.03 -7.16 18.32
C GLY A 253 -1.65 -6.93 17.69
N LYS A 254 -1.39 -7.45 16.48
CA LYS A 254 -0.13 -7.26 15.76
C LYS A 254 -0.14 -6.00 14.90
N HIS A 255 1.04 -5.56 14.48
CA HIS A 255 1.20 -4.44 13.57
C HIS A 255 1.39 -4.94 12.15
N VAL A 256 0.68 -4.32 11.20
CA VAL A 256 0.66 -4.73 9.79
C VAL A 256 0.96 -3.53 8.89
N LEU A 257 1.75 -3.77 7.85
CA LEU A 257 1.98 -2.86 6.74
C LEU A 257 1.41 -3.47 5.47
N CYS A 258 0.40 -2.85 4.87
CA CYS A 258 -0.18 -3.24 3.57
C CYS A 258 0.26 -2.28 2.48
N ILE A 259 0.88 -2.79 1.43
CA ILE A 259 1.26 -2.03 0.24
C ILE A 259 0.38 -2.45 -0.92
N TYR A 260 -0.22 -1.49 -1.63
CA TYR A 260 -1.06 -1.73 -2.81
C TYR A 260 -0.39 -1.16 -4.06
N ASP A 261 0.31 -1.98 -4.82
CA ASP A 261 1.09 -1.58 -6.00
C ASP A 261 0.45 -2.15 -7.31
N ASP A 262 -0.42 -1.40 -8.02
CA ASP A 262 -0.88 -0.04 -7.74
C ASP A 262 -2.42 0.07 -7.84
N LEU A 263 -2.98 1.05 -7.16
CA LEU A 263 -4.42 1.31 -7.18
C LEU A 263 -4.90 2.00 -8.47
N SER A 264 -4.00 2.54 -9.31
CA SER A 264 -4.37 3.05 -10.64
C SER A 264 -4.84 1.90 -11.53
N LYS A 265 -4.11 0.77 -11.54
CA LYS A 265 -4.51 -0.44 -12.27
C LYS A 265 -5.74 -1.11 -11.67
N HIS A 266 -5.88 -1.06 -10.34
CA HIS A 266 -7.09 -1.51 -9.67
C HIS A 266 -8.33 -0.75 -10.16
N ALA A 267 -8.25 0.57 -10.26
CA ALA A 267 -9.34 1.39 -10.81
C ALA A 267 -9.65 1.06 -12.27
N VAL A 268 -8.62 0.81 -13.09
CA VAL A 268 -8.79 0.40 -14.50
C VAL A 268 -9.49 -0.96 -14.60
N ALA A 269 -9.12 -1.94 -13.78
CA ALA A 269 -9.79 -3.23 -13.71
C ALA A 269 -11.26 -3.07 -13.32
N TYR A 270 -11.57 -2.24 -12.32
CA TYR A 270 -12.93 -1.96 -11.90
C TYR A 270 -13.75 -1.25 -12.98
N ARG A 271 -13.13 -0.30 -13.71
CA ARG A 271 -13.77 0.34 -14.87
C ARG A 271 -14.15 -0.68 -15.94
N ALA A 272 -13.23 -1.60 -16.29
CA ALA A 272 -13.49 -2.65 -17.25
C ALA A 272 -14.68 -3.53 -16.83
N LEU A 273 -14.69 -4.00 -15.57
CA LEU A 273 -15.81 -4.79 -15.02
C LEU A 273 -17.13 -4.04 -15.05
N SER A 274 -17.13 -2.77 -14.68
CA SER A 274 -18.33 -1.94 -14.62
C SER A 274 -18.92 -1.71 -15.99
N LEU A 275 -18.09 -1.50 -17.02
CA LEU A 275 -18.54 -1.36 -18.41
C LEU A 275 -19.11 -2.67 -18.95
N LEU A 276 -18.47 -3.80 -18.67
CA LEU A 276 -18.98 -5.13 -19.07
C LEU A 276 -20.30 -5.48 -18.37
N LEU A 277 -20.46 -5.08 -17.11
CA LEU A 277 -21.72 -5.20 -16.35
C LEU A 277 -22.77 -4.15 -16.76
N LYS A 278 -22.49 -3.33 -17.79
CA LYS A 278 -23.36 -2.27 -18.29
C LYS A 278 -23.76 -1.21 -17.26
N ARG A 279 -22.91 -0.98 -16.26
CA ARG A 279 -23.09 0.15 -15.34
C ARG A 279 -22.85 1.46 -16.08
N PRO A 280 -23.62 2.52 -15.81
CA PRO A 280 -23.47 3.80 -16.51
C PRO A 280 -22.09 4.42 -16.23
N PRO A 281 -21.32 4.79 -17.26
CA PRO A 281 -20.02 5.42 -17.09
C PRO A 281 -20.15 6.90 -16.67
N GLY A 282 -19.24 7.35 -15.81
CA GLY A 282 -19.05 8.74 -15.42
C GLY A 282 -17.77 9.34 -16.03
N ARG A 283 -17.09 10.19 -15.28
CA ARG A 283 -15.84 10.85 -15.69
C ARG A 283 -14.77 9.81 -16.07
N GLU A 284 -14.12 9.99 -17.21
CA GLU A 284 -13.09 9.09 -17.77
C GLU A 284 -13.58 7.64 -17.90
N ALA A 285 -14.88 7.46 -18.12
CA ALA A 285 -15.58 6.17 -18.18
C ALA A 285 -15.51 5.33 -16.87
N TYR A 286 -15.09 5.89 -15.76
CA TYR A 286 -15.20 5.23 -14.46
C TYR A 286 -16.66 5.22 -13.98
N PRO A 287 -17.10 4.18 -13.25
CA PRO A 287 -18.41 4.17 -12.64
C PRO A 287 -18.51 5.20 -11.52
N GLY A 288 -19.73 5.65 -11.19
CA GLY A 288 -19.96 6.68 -10.19
C GLY A 288 -19.48 6.35 -8.77
N ASP A 289 -19.27 5.07 -8.47
CA ASP A 289 -18.84 4.55 -7.18
C ASP A 289 -17.31 4.28 -7.09
N VAL A 290 -16.51 4.76 -8.03
CA VAL A 290 -15.04 4.55 -8.02
C VAL A 290 -14.37 5.18 -6.80
N PHE A 291 -14.92 6.26 -6.25
CA PHE A 291 -14.45 6.80 -4.98
C PHE A 291 -14.64 5.78 -3.85
N TYR A 292 -15.80 5.17 -3.78
CA TYR A 292 -16.14 4.16 -2.78
C TYR A 292 -15.28 2.90 -2.93
N LEU A 293 -14.87 2.54 -4.15
CA LEU A 293 -13.94 1.44 -4.40
C LEU A 293 -12.67 1.53 -3.52
N HIS A 294 -12.03 2.70 -3.52
CA HIS A 294 -10.80 2.92 -2.77
C HIS A 294 -11.05 3.32 -1.31
N SER A 295 -12.12 4.08 -1.02
CA SER A 295 -12.41 4.50 0.35
C SER A 295 -12.76 3.33 1.26
N ARG A 296 -13.60 2.38 0.82
CA ARG A 296 -13.94 1.20 1.61
C ARG A 296 -12.76 0.25 1.85
N LEU A 297 -11.75 0.27 0.97
CA LEU A 297 -10.49 -0.44 1.17
C LEU A 297 -9.60 0.28 2.19
N LEU A 298 -9.33 1.56 1.96
CA LEU A 298 -8.33 2.33 2.71
C LEU A 298 -8.83 2.70 4.12
N GLU A 299 -10.13 2.84 4.33
CA GLU A 299 -10.71 3.05 5.66
C GLU A 299 -10.54 1.85 6.61
N ARG A 300 -10.23 0.68 6.10
CA ARG A 300 -9.90 -0.51 6.90
C ARG A 300 -8.53 -0.39 7.59
N ALA A 301 -7.64 0.48 7.07
CA ALA A 301 -6.40 0.83 7.74
C ALA A 301 -6.71 1.68 8.98
N ALA A 302 -6.22 1.25 10.13
CA ALA A 302 -6.50 1.89 11.41
C ALA A 302 -5.47 1.51 12.48
N CYS A 303 -5.41 2.31 13.53
CA CYS A 303 -4.86 1.95 14.82
C CYS A 303 -6.05 1.59 15.73
N LEU A 304 -6.13 0.33 16.16
CA LEU A 304 -7.21 -0.14 17.00
C LEU A 304 -7.05 0.33 18.46
N SER A 305 -8.18 0.45 19.14
CA SER A 305 -8.19 0.73 20.59
C SER A 305 -7.57 -0.43 21.38
N PRO A 306 -7.05 -0.19 22.60
CA PRO A 306 -6.52 -1.26 23.44
C PRO A 306 -7.54 -2.37 23.76
N GLU A 307 -8.83 -2.03 23.78
CA GLU A 307 -9.93 -2.98 24.00
C GLU A 307 -10.04 -4.04 22.90
N LEU A 308 -9.62 -3.66 21.67
CA LEU A 308 -9.54 -4.57 20.51
C LEU A 308 -8.11 -5.11 20.29
N GLY A 309 -7.24 -5.05 21.31
CA GLY A 309 -5.88 -5.58 21.25
C GLY A 309 -4.83 -4.59 20.78
N GLY A 310 -5.17 -3.36 20.38
CA GLY A 310 -4.21 -2.30 20.02
C GLY A 310 -3.41 -2.56 18.75
N GLY A 311 -3.82 -3.52 17.92
CA GLY A 311 -3.17 -3.79 16.64
C GLY A 311 -3.32 -2.65 15.63
N THR A 312 -2.48 -2.62 14.61
CA THR A 312 -2.51 -1.58 13.60
C THR A 312 -2.40 -2.15 12.19
N LEU A 313 -3.08 -1.53 11.24
CA LEU A 313 -2.88 -1.76 9.81
C LEU A 313 -2.57 -0.43 9.14
N THR A 314 -1.34 -0.30 8.66
CA THR A 314 -0.86 0.86 7.92
C THR A 314 -0.99 0.58 6.42
N ALA A 315 -1.58 1.49 5.67
CA ALA A 315 -1.74 1.35 4.23
C ALA A 315 -0.81 2.31 3.47
N LEU A 316 -0.04 1.76 2.54
CA LEU A 316 0.74 2.51 1.56
C LEU A 316 0.20 2.21 0.15
N PRO A 317 -0.88 2.87 -0.27
CA PRO A 317 -1.32 2.80 -1.65
C PRO A 317 -0.33 3.51 -2.58
N ILE A 318 -0.16 2.95 -3.78
CA ILE A 318 0.64 3.53 -4.84
C ILE A 318 -0.30 4.00 -5.95
N ILE A 319 -0.11 5.22 -6.44
CA ILE A 319 -0.79 5.79 -7.59
C ILE A 319 0.24 6.23 -8.63
N GLU A 320 -0.01 5.85 -9.88
CA GLU A 320 0.77 6.29 -11.03
C GLU A 320 0.13 7.53 -11.66
N THR A 321 0.89 8.62 -11.80
CA THR A 321 0.48 9.81 -12.52
C THR A 321 1.03 9.81 -13.95
N GLN A 322 0.53 10.70 -14.78
CA GLN A 322 1.05 10.99 -16.11
C GLN A 322 1.47 12.46 -16.16
N ALA A 323 2.73 12.70 -16.49
CA ALA A 323 3.32 14.05 -16.54
C ALA A 323 3.11 14.87 -15.25
N GLY A 324 3.16 14.21 -14.09
CA GLY A 324 2.99 14.85 -12.78
C GLY A 324 1.57 15.35 -12.49
N ASP A 325 0.57 14.99 -13.29
CA ASP A 325 -0.81 15.48 -13.10
C ASP A 325 -1.50 14.80 -11.89
N VAL A 326 -1.47 15.49 -10.77
CA VAL A 326 -2.17 15.08 -9.54
C VAL A 326 -3.64 15.50 -9.55
N SER A 327 -4.09 16.30 -10.53
CA SER A 327 -5.47 16.75 -10.67
C SER A 327 -6.36 15.78 -11.43
N ALA A 328 -5.78 14.72 -11.99
CA ALA A 328 -6.51 13.63 -12.63
C ALA A 328 -7.49 12.95 -11.67
N TYR A 329 -8.48 12.25 -12.21
CA TYR A 329 -9.63 11.79 -11.42
C TYR A 329 -9.24 10.81 -10.29
N ILE A 330 -8.50 9.76 -10.59
CA ILE A 330 -8.10 8.75 -9.58
C ILE A 330 -7.10 9.31 -8.57
N PRO A 331 -6.02 10.03 -8.95
CA PRO A 331 -5.14 10.70 -8.01
C PRO A 331 -5.87 11.58 -7.00
N THR A 332 -6.77 12.47 -7.47
CA THR A 332 -7.55 13.38 -6.62
C THR A 332 -8.39 12.60 -5.59
N ASN A 333 -9.05 11.53 -6.02
CA ASN A 333 -9.85 10.69 -5.13
C ASN A 333 -8.99 10.08 -4.01
N VAL A 334 -7.84 9.47 -4.36
CA VAL A 334 -7.00 8.78 -3.37
C VAL A 334 -6.30 9.76 -2.44
N ILE A 335 -5.85 10.94 -2.93
CA ILE A 335 -5.31 12.01 -2.07
C ILE A 335 -6.33 12.44 -1.01
N SER A 336 -7.62 12.52 -1.36
CA SER A 336 -8.67 12.91 -0.41
C SER A 336 -8.99 11.85 0.63
N ILE A 337 -8.81 10.56 0.30
CA ILE A 337 -9.06 9.43 1.21
C ILE A 337 -7.90 9.23 2.19
N THR A 338 -6.67 9.52 1.78
CA THR A 338 -5.45 9.26 2.56
C THR A 338 -5.13 10.35 3.58
N ASP A 339 -4.29 10.03 4.55
CA ASP A 339 -3.85 10.93 5.62
C ASP A 339 -2.59 11.72 5.23
N GLY A 340 -2.24 11.71 3.96
CA GLY A 340 -1.12 12.41 3.38
C GLY A 340 -0.61 11.72 2.11
N GLN A 341 0.39 12.34 1.50
CA GLN A 341 1.03 11.82 0.28
C GLN A 341 2.53 12.08 0.24
N ILE A 342 3.27 11.12 -0.29
CA ILE A 342 4.67 11.23 -0.68
C ILE A 342 4.69 11.40 -2.20
N PHE A 343 5.03 12.59 -2.66
CA PHE A 343 5.08 12.90 -4.08
C PHE A 343 6.49 12.71 -4.63
N LEU A 344 6.61 11.88 -5.67
CA LEU A 344 7.84 11.63 -6.37
C LEU A 344 7.86 12.37 -7.70
N GLU A 345 8.86 13.20 -7.87
CA GLU A 345 8.98 14.11 -9.02
C GLU A 345 9.99 13.58 -10.04
N THR A 346 9.59 13.56 -11.31
CA THR A 346 10.42 13.06 -12.41
C THR A 346 11.67 13.92 -12.62
N GLU A 347 11.59 15.23 -12.44
CA GLU A 347 12.73 16.15 -12.58
C GLU A 347 13.79 15.88 -11.52
N LEU A 348 13.39 15.64 -10.26
CA LEU A 348 14.32 15.27 -9.19
C LEU A 348 14.97 13.91 -9.48
N PHE A 349 14.20 12.94 -9.96
CA PHE A 349 14.74 11.62 -10.32
C PHE A 349 15.79 11.70 -11.42
N ASN A 350 15.52 12.48 -12.48
CA ASN A 350 16.41 12.65 -13.60
C ASN A 350 17.66 13.50 -13.26
N SER A 351 17.56 14.42 -12.29
CA SER A 351 18.71 15.17 -11.78
C SER A 351 19.58 14.37 -10.81
N GLY A 352 19.24 13.10 -10.54
CA GLY A 352 20.02 12.21 -9.67
C GLY A 352 19.72 12.37 -8.19
N ILE A 353 18.64 13.07 -7.82
CA ILE A 353 18.13 13.11 -6.43
C ILE A 353 17.23 11.90 -6.22
N ARG A 354 17.74 10.91 -5.50
CA ARG A 354 17.05 9.63 -5.23
C ARG A 354 17.14 9.31 -3.74
N PRO A 355 15.98 9.06 -3.07
CA PRO A 355 14.62 9.07 -3.60
C PRO A 355 14.16 10.46 -4.06
N ALA A 356 13.37 10.49 -5.13
CA ALA A 356 12.93 11.72 -5.79
C ALA A 356 11.75 12.40 -5.06
N VAL A 357 11.79 12.42 -3.74
CA VAL A 357 10.73 12.97 -2.89
C VAL A 357 10.74 14.48 -2.96
N ASN A 358 9.61 15.09 -3.31
CA ASN A 358 9.41 16.53 -3.21
C ASN A 358 8.73 16.88 -1.88
N PRO A 359 9.45 17.39 -0.87
CA PRO A 359 8.88 17.69 0.44
C PRO A 359 7.99 18.94 0.46
N GLY A 360 8.01 19.76 -0.59
CA GLY A 360 7.18 20.95 -0.71
C GLY A 360 5.70 20.64 -0.93
N ILE A 361 5.39 19.56 -1.68
CA ILE A 361 4.04 19.12 -1.98
C ILE A 361 3.67 17.79 -1.30
N SER A 362 4.62 17.18 -0.62
CA SER A 362 4.39 16.00 0.21
C SER A 362 3.93 16.40 1.60
N VAL A 363 2.95 15.69 2.12
CA VAL A 363 2.31 16.00 3.41
C VAL A 363 2.06 14.72 4.20
N SER A 364 2.36 14.74 5.50
CA SER A 364 1.83 13.79 6.47
C SER A 364 0.93 14.53 7.45
N ARG A 365 -0.36 14.16 7.52
CA ARG A 365 -1.32 14.79 8.45
C ARG A 365 -1.10 14.35 9.89
N VAL A 366 -0.45 13.23 10.13
CA VAL A 366 -0.03 12.78 11.47
C VAL A 366 1.21 13.55 11.93
N GLY A 367 2.14 13.80 11.03
CA GLY A 367 3.32 14.63 11.26
C GLY A 367 4.17 14.14 12.43
N GLY A 368 4.65 15.08 13.25
CA GLY A 368 5.56 14.79 14.35
C GLY A 368 5.02 13.85 15.44
N ASN A 369 3.72 13.50 15.45
CA ASN A 369 3.18 12.45 16.32
C ASN A 369 3.63 11.05 15.89
N ALA A 370 4.04 10.90 14.63
CA ALA A 370 4.61 9.68 14.07
C ALA A 370 6.15 9.69 14.08
N GLN A 371 6.78 10.50 14.92
CA GLN A 371 8.24 10.55 15.07
C GLN A 371 8.65 10.31 16.52
N ILE A 372 9.80 9.65 16.70
CA ILE A 372 10.48 9.64 17.99
C ILE A 372 10.94 11.05 18.35
N LYS A 373 11.05 11.36 19.64
CA LYS A 373 11.41 12.72 20.12
C LYS A 373 12.77 13.20 19.58
N ALA A 374 13.73 12.30 19.43
CA ALA A 374 15.04 12.60 18.85
C ALA A 374 14.91 13.06 17.39
N MET A 375 14.13 12.35 16.55
CA MET A 375 13.90 12.73 15.17
C MET A 375 13.12 14.06 15.08
N LYS A 376 12.09 14.23 15.88
CA LYS A 376 11.31 15.48 15.92
C LYS A 376 12.16 16.71 16.22
N LYS A 377 13.19 16.55 17.07
CA LYS A 377 14.13 17.63 17.42
C LYS A 377 14.92 18.14 16.22
N VAL A 378 15.37 17.22 15.33
CA VAL A 378 16.18 17.58 14.15
C VAL A 378 15.37 17.85 12.90
N SER A 379 14.21 17.23 12.74
CA SER A 379 13.41 17.30 11.51
C SER A 379 12.78 18.66 11.23
N SER A 380 12.38 19.41 12.27
CA SER A 380 11.77 20.72 12.10
C SER A 380 12.73 21.73 11.44
N THR A 381 13.98 21.74 11.89
CA THR A 381 15.04 22.60 11.31
C THR A 381 15.41 22.13 9.91
N LEU A 382 15.49 20.82 9.69
CA LEU A 382 15.79 20.24 8.37
C LEU A 382 14.76 20.65 7.30
N LYS A 383 13.49 20.49 7.61
CA LYS A 383 12.39 20.81 6.66
C LYS A 383 12.42 22.29 6.28
N LEU A 384 12.65 23.18 7.25
CA LEU A 384 12.75 24.61 7.01
C LEU A 384 13.96 24.96 6.12
N ALA A 385 15.14 24.43 6.46
CA ALA A 385 16.36 24.67 5.72
C ALA A 385 16.27 24.14 4.27
N TYR A 386 15.68 22.96 4.09
CA TYR A 386 15.45 22.39 2.76
C TYR A 386 14.48 23.24 1.92
N SER A 387 13.38 23.71 2.51
CA SER A 387 12.42 24.57 1.80
C SER A 387 13.06 25.91 1.38
N GLN A 388 13.82 26.53 2.27
CA GLN A 388 14.56 27.76 1.96
C GLN A 388 15.59 27.54 0.84
N TYR A 389 16.31 26.44 0.87
CA TYR A 389 17.24 26.07 -0.19
C TYR A 389 16.54 25.96 -1.55
N ARG A 390 15.41 25.25 -1.63
CA ARG A 390 14.67 25.08 -2.91
C ARG A 390 14.19 26.42 -3.48
N GLU A 391 13.74 27.33 -2.63
CA GLU A 391 13.38 28.68 -3.07
C GLU A 391 14.58 29.44 -3.62
N LEU A 392 15.70 29.45 -2.89
CA LEU A 392 16.92 30.13 -3.28
C LEU A 392 17.58 29.53 -4.51
N GLU A 393 17.55 28.19 -4.68
CA GLU A 393 18.11 27.49 -5.83
C GLU A 393 17.47 27.96 -7.13
N SER A 394 16.15 28.17 -7.14
CA SER A 394 15.43 28.68 -8.31
C SER A 394 15.83 30.11 -8.67
N PHE A 395 16.11 30.96 -7.67
CA PHE A 395 16.58 32.34 -7.88
C PHE A 395 18.06 32.38 -8.27
N ALA A 396 18.90 31.51 -7.71
CA ALA A 396 20.32 31.48 -7.99
C ALA A 396 20.66 31.15 -9.46
N GLN A 397 19.77 30.47 -10.17
CA GLN A 397 19.93 30.21 -11.60
C GLN A 397 19.85 31.48 -12.47
N PHE A 398 19.25 32.55 -11.94
CA PHE A 398 19.01 33.80 -12.67
C PHE A 398 19.87 35.00 -12.22
N GLY A 399 20.61 34.88 -11.08
CA GLY A 399 21.35 35.97 -10.47
C GLY A 399 22.85 35.72 -10.36
N SER A 400 23.66 36.68 -10.81
CA SER A 400 25.15 36.58 -10.78
C SER A 400 25.78 37.06 -9.46
N ASP A 401 25.10 37.89 -8.65
CA ASP A 401 25.63 38.48 -7.43
C ASP A 401 24.78 38.10 -6.22
N LEU A 402 25.16 36.98 -5.60
CA LEU A 402 24.57 36.57 -4.34
C LEU A 402 25.38 37.11 -3.16
N ASP A 403 24.72 37.61 -2.12
CA ASP A 403 25.34 37.96 -0.87
C ASP A 403 25.93 36.75 -0.14
N LYS A 404 26.78 37.00 0.85
CA LYS A 404 27.49 35.93 1.58
C LYS A 404 26.52 34.96 2.30
N ASP A 405 25.50 35.52 2.93
CA ASP A 405 24.54 34.74 3.74
C ASP A 405 23.70 33.80 2.83
N THR A 406 23.31 34.29 1.65
CA THR A 406 22.59 33.49 0.65
C THR A 406 23.48 32.36 0.10
N ARG A 407 24.77 32.60 -0.14
CA ARG A 407 25.70 31.56 -0.54
C ARG A 407 25.87 30.47 0.53
N GLU A 408 26.02 30.87 1.79
CA GLU A 408 26.15 29.92 2.92
C GLU A 408 24.90 29.05 3.05
N ARG A 409 23.71 29.62 2.86
CA ARG A 409 22.45 28.85 2.85
C ARG A 409 22.34 27.89 1.67
N LEU A 410 22.76 28.30 0.48
CA LEU A 410 22.80 27.44 -0.69
C LEU A 410 23.81 26.28 -0.50
N ASP A 411 24.96 26.56 0.04
CA ASP A 411 25.97 25.55 0.34
C ASP A 411 25.50 24.55 1.39
N GLN A 412 24.84 25.00 2.45
CA GLN A 412 24.23 24.13 3.44
C GLN A 412 23.10 23.30 2.84
N GLY A 413 22.23 23.92 2.03
CA GLY A 413 21.12 23.24 1.38
C GLY A 413 21.57 22.17 0.40
N ALA A 414 22.63 22.42 -0.38
CA ALA A 414 23.22 21.42 -1.26
C ALA A 414 23.73 20.19 -0.48
N ARG A 415 24.34 20.40 0.69
CA ARG A 415 24.75 19.30 1.58
C ARG A 415 23.58 18.55 2.18
N ILE A 416 22.50 19.24 2.54
CA ILE A 416 21.26 18.62 3.01
C ILE A 416 20.69 17.70 1.91
N VAL A 417 20.62 18.17 0.67
CA VAL A 417 20.15 17.35 -0.46
C VAL A 417 21.01 16.12 -0.64
N GLU A 418 22.34 16.25 -0.57
CA GLU A 418 23.26 15.13 -0.72
C GLU A 418 23.13 14.09 0.44
N VAL A 419 22.99 14.55 1.69
CA VAL A 419 22.73 13.69 2.85
C VAL A 419 21.42 12.93 2.70
N LEU A 420 20.39 13.52 2.12
CA LEU A 420 19.08 12.89 1.94
C LEU A 420 19.04 11.87 0.80
N LYS A 421 20.03 11.87 -0.10
CA LYS A 421 20.16 10.81 -1.10
C LYS A 421 20.42 9.46 -0.43
N GLN A 422 19.86 8.43 -1.02
CA GLN A 422 19.94 7.06 -0.48
C GLN A 422 19.78 6.05 -1.61
N GLY A 423 20.61 5.01 -1.61
CA GLY A 423 20.51 3.90 -2.56
C GLY A 423 19.29 3.02 -2.29
N GLU A 424 18.88 2.27 -3.29
CA GLU A 424 17.84 1.25 -3.15
C GLU A 424 18.33 0.08 -2.27
N ASN A 425 17.41 -0.56 -1.57
CA ASN A 425 17.66 -1.69 -0.66
C ASN A 425 18.69 -1.38 0.44
N SER A 426 18.75 -0.12 0.86
CA SER A 426 19.72 0.36 1.83
C SER A 426 19.04 1.22 2.91
N PRO A 427 18.05 0.68 3.64
CA PRO A 427 17.37 1.41 4.69
C PRO A 427 18.36 1.76 5.82
N VAL A 428 18.24 2.98 6.34
CA VAL A 428 19.08 3.51 7.41
C VAL A 428 18.31 3.48 8.74
N ALA A 429 18.91 2.93 9.79
CA ALA A 429 18.31 2.90 11.12
C ALA A 429 18.06 4.31 11.67
N VAL A 430 16.98 4.50 12.43
CA VAL A 430 16.50 5.82 12.85
C VAL A 430 17.53 6.59 13.69
N GLU A 431 18.30 5.90 14.54
CA GLU A 431 19.39 6.49 15.32
C GLU A 431 20.47 7.10 14.42
N ASN A 432 20.84 6.39 13.35
CA ASN A 432 21.82 6.86 12.36
C ASN A 432 21.26 8.03 11.54
N GLN A 433 19.97 7.98 11.17
CA GLN A 433 19.31 9.10 10.51
C GLN A 433 19.37 10.37 11.39
N VAL A 434 19.06 10.25 12.69
CA VAL A 434 19.11 11.38 13.63
C VAL A 434 20.54 11.95 13.71
N ILE A 435 21.56 11.10 13.79
CA ILE A 435 22.96 11.51 13.88
C ILE A 435 23.41 12.31 12.64
N ILE A 436 23.16 11.79 11.43
CA ILE A 436 23.61 12.47 10.20
C ILE A 436 22.81 13.74 9.93
N ILE A 437 21.51 13.74 10.20
CA ILE A 437 20.68 14.94 10.08
C ILE A 437 21.13 16.00 11.09
N TYR A 438 21.44 15.60 12.35
CA TYR A 438 21.99 16.49 13.34
C TYR A 438 23.32 17.13 12.87
N ALA A 439 24.19 16.32 12.27
CA ALA A 439 25.47 16.79 11.76
C ALA A 439 25.30 17.83 10.63
N VAL A 440 24.40 17.60 9.66
CA VAL A 440 24.22 18.54 8.54
C VAL A 440 23.53 19.83 8.95
N ILE A 441 22.51 19.78 9.82
CA ILE A 441 21.80 21.00 10.25
C ILE A 441 22.64 21.90 11.17
N ASN A 442 23.61 21.32 11.91
CA ASN A 442 24.53 22.05 12.78
C ASN A 442 25.88 22.36 12.09
N ASN A 443 25.92 22.33 10.75
CA ASN A 443 27.10 22.75 9.93
C ASN A 443 28.40 21.95 10.14
N TYR A 444 28.36 20.74 10.71
CA TYR A 444 29.56 19.88 10.81
C TYR A 444 30.09 19.44 9.45
N LEU A 445 29.27 19.48 8.41
CA LEU A 445 29.67 19.14 7.05
C LEU A 445 30.16 20.33 6.21
N ALA A 446 30.26 21.54 6.79
CA ALA A 446 30.64 22.75 6.04
C ALA A 446 32.01 22.67 5.35
N SER A 447 32.97 21.97 5.97
CA SER A 447 34.32 21.75 5.41
C SER A 447 34.42 20.53 4.50
N ILE A 448 33.36 19.72 4.39
CA ILE A 448 33.37 18.47 3.61
C ILE A 448 32.94 18.76 2.16
N PRO A 449 33.72 18.33 1.16
CA PRO A 449 33.30 18.39 -0.24
C PRO A 449 32.01 17.60 -0.49
N ILE A 450 31.13 18.10 -1.35
CA ILE A 450 29.81 17.50 -1.59
C ILE A 450 29.92 16.05 -2.10
N ASP A 451 30.89 15.78 -2.96
CA ASP A 451 31.19 14.46 -3.54
C ASP A 451 31.70 13.44 -2.51
N ARG A 452 32.20 13.90 -1.35
CA ARG A 452 32.66 13.04 -0.24
C ARG A 452 31.61 12.83 0.87
N ILE A 453 30.42 13.40 0.77
CA ILE A 453 29.39 13.30 1.82
C ILE A 453 28.94 11.86 2.04
N ALA A 454 28.79 11.06 0.98
CA ALA A 454 28.41 9.64 1.11
C ALA A 454 29.50 8.82 1.83
N GLU A 455 30.78 9.09 1.58
CA GLU A 455 31.92 8.51 2.29
C GLU A 455 31.89 8.93 3.76
N PHE A 456 31.72 10.23 4.00
CA PHE A 456 31.60 10.79 5.36
C PHE A 456 30.51 10.12 6.17
N GLU A 457 29.30 9.95 5.60
CA GLU A 457 28.17 9.30 6.24
C GLU A 457 28.50 7.87 6.65
N LYS A 458 29.07 7.08 5.74
CA LYS A 458 29.45 5.68 5.98
C LYS A 458 30.49 5.56 7.10
N GLU A 459 31.54 6.38 7.05
CA GLU A 459 32.60 6.37 8.04
C GLU A 459 32.14 6.91 9.39
N LEU A 460 31.26 7.93 9.42
CA LEU A 460 30.66 8.45 10.64
C LEU A 460 29.88 7.34 11.37
N PHE A 461 29.05 6.58 10.66
CA PHE A 461 28.28 5.50 11.26
C PHE A 461 29.21 4.40 11.82
N ALA A 462 30.27 4.06 11.13
CA ALA A 462 31.28 3.12 11.60
C ALA A 462 32.00 3.66 12.83
N PHE A 463 32.40 4.92 12.84
CA PHE A 463 33.05 5.58 13.96
C PHE A 463 32.16 5.62 15.21
N ILE A 464 30.90 6.05 15.06
CA ILE A 464 29.96 6.12 16.19
C ILE A 464 29.71 4.71 16.75
N SER A 465 29.48 3.71 15.89
CA SER A 465 29.17 2.35 16.34
C SER A 465 30.37 1.68 17.07
N SER A 466 31.60 2.03 16.69
CA SER A 466 32.82 1.45 17.30
C SER A 466 33.34 2.21 18.51
N THR A 467 33.21 3.53 18.52
CA THR A 467 33.86 4.39 19.54
C THR A 467 32.86 4.97 20.54
N HIS A 468 31.63 5.22 20.11
CA HIS A 468 30.55 5.85 20.90
C HIS A 468 29.21 5.13 20.77
N PRO A 469 29.14 3.79 20.95
CA PRO A 469 27.92 3.01 20.77
C PRO A 469 26.79 3.44 21.71
N GLU A 470 27.10 4.07 22.83
CA GLU A 470 26.14 4.60 23.80
C GLU A 470 25.20 5.65 23.19
N ILE A 471 25.68 6.45 22.23
CA ILE A 471 24.88 7.49 21.56
C ILE A 471 23.77 6.84 20.75
N SER A 472 24.12 5.89 19.87
CA SER A 472 23.14 5.18 19.04
C SER A 472 22.17 4.35 19.89
N THR A 473 22.68 3.68 20.94
CA THR A 473 21.87 2.88 21.85
C THR A 473 20.87 3.74 22.62
N ALA A 474 21.29 4.89 23.15
CA ALA A 474 20.40 5.82 23.85
C ALA A 474 19.26 6.30 22.95
N ILE A 475 19.55 6.70 21.69
CA ILE A 475 18.54 7.17 20.75
C ILE A 475 17.59 6.02 20.36
N ARG A 476 18.11 4.83 20.06
CA ARG A 476 17.32 3.66 19.67
C ARG A 476 16.37 3.21 20.76
N ASP A 477 16.87 3.05 21.99
CA ASP A 477 16.14 2.41 23.08
C ASP A 477 15.15 3.39 23.76
N THR A 478 15.52 4.67 23.87
CA THR A 478 14.67 5.67 24.53
C THR A 478 13.83 6.51 23.56
N GLY A 479 14.23 6.59 22.31
CA GLY A 479 13.64 7.51 21.31
C GLY A 479 13.93 9.00 21.61
N VAL A 480 14.83 9.30 22.54
CA VAL A 480 15.12 10.65 23.02
C VAL A 480 16.60 10.97 22.88
N MET A 481 16.91 12.18 22.41
CA MET A 481 18.26 12.74 22.49
C MET A 481 18.32 13.67 23.70
N SER A 482 18.80 13.13 24.84
CA SER A 482 18.99 13.90 26.09
C SER A 482 20.07 14.96 25.91
N ALA A 483 20.17 15.91 26.86
CA ALA A 483 21.25 16.92 26.84
C ALA A 483 22.62 16.27 26.94
N GLU A 484 22.76 15.18 27.70
CA GLU A 484 23.97 14.40 27.82
C GLU A 484 24.34 13.71 26.51
N THR A 485 23.38 12.97 25.90
CA THR A 485 23.57 12.31 24.59
C THR A 485 23.94 13.34 23.51
N GLU A 486 23.30 14.51 23.53
CA GLU A 486 23.61 15.58 22.58
C GLU A 486 25.05 16.14 22.79
N SER A 487 25.50 16.31 24.05
CA SER A 487 26.85 16.74 24.32
C SER A 487 27.86 15.72 23.81
N GLN A 488 27.65 14.44 24.11
CA GLN A 488 28.50 13.34 23.63
C GLN A 488 28.55 13.31 22.09
N LEU A 489 27.41 13.52 21.43
CA LEU A 489 27.35 13.57 19.98
C LEU A 489 28.13 14.76 19.41
N LYS A 490 28.05 15.96 20.02
CA LYS A 490 28.81 17.14 19.61
C LYS A 490 30.31 16.88 19.68
N ASP A 491 30.76 16.30 20.78
CA ASP A 491 32.18 15.98 21.00
C ASP A 491 32.67 14.93 19.99
N ALA A 492 31.88 13.86 19.77
CA ALA A 492 32.16 12.82 18.80
C ALA A 492 32.25 13.37 17.36
N LEU A 493 31.28 14.21 16.96
CA LEU A 493 31.27 14.84 15.63
C LEU A 493 32.50 15.76 15.44
N SER A 494 32.85 16.57 16.43
CA SER A 494 34.03 17.46 16.34
C SER A 494 35.31 16.68 16.14
N VAL A 495 35.50 15.58 16.90
CA VAL A 495 36.65 14.68 16.75
C VAL A 495 36.66 14.00 15.37
N PHE A 496 35.50 13.50 14.94
CA PHE A 496 35.38 12.80 13.65
C PHE A 496 35.66 13.70 12.45
N VAL A 497 35.07 14.92 12.40
CA VAL A 497 35.32 15.89 11.33
C VAL A 497 36.82 16.25 11.26
N GLY A 498 37.49 16.44 12.40
CA GLY A 498 38.93 16.69 12.43
C GLY A 498 39.75 15.54 11.84
N LYS A 499 39.39 14.29 12.13
CA LYS A 499 40.03 13.10 11.55
C LYS A 499 39.78 12.97 10.06
N PHE A 500 38.53 13.14 9.60
CA PHE A 500 38.16 12.98 8.23
C PHE A 500 38.79 14.03 7.29
N ASN A 501 38.99 15.26 7.77
CA ASN A 501 39.65 16.33 6.98
C ASN A 501 41.18 16.12 6.90
N ASN A 502 41.80 15.35 7.79
CA ASN A 502 43.24 15.12 7.83
C ASN A 502 43.65 13.77 7.17
N GLY A 503 42.69 12.93 6.79
CA GLY A 503 42.92 11.67 6.08
C GLY A 503 42.45 11.78 4.65
#